data_afea0e5282f347697e81d2da95aceec9
#
_entry.id   afea0e5282f347697e81d2da95aceec9
#
_cell.length_a   1.000
_cell.length_b   1.000
_cell.length_c   1.000
_cell.angle_alpha   90.00
_cell.angle_beta   90.00
_cell.angle_gamma   90.00
#
_symmetry.space_group_name_H-M   'P 1'
#
loop_
_entity.id
_entity.type
_entity.pdbx_description
1 polymer ?
#
loop_
_entity_poly.entity_id
_entity_poly.type
_entity_poly.pdbx_seq_one_letter_code
_entity_poly.pdbx_strand_id
1 'polypeptide(L)'
;LRCSVTSELILEDVRVPVDARIGDEGSGWRITMEQLQTERQSMTQPGTVWGAGPTARELVDGLIQTGRIADPLIRDEAARLYIEGEILRLLSMRSLSNKINGKPSGIEGNAGKMVASPHGQKLSELAKRSQGVAGMVKNTDVLPLPNKNYGLFNNWDYTYWFSPATTLGVGTQEVLKNTIAERVLGLPRENDDTVGVPFKDIDISY
;
A
#
# COMPACT_ATOMS: atom_id res chain seq x y z
N LEU A 1 -2.40 13.79 -7.65
CA LEU A 1 -1.02 13.31 -7.71
C LEU A 1 -0.32 13.93 -8.94
N ARG A 2 0.79 14.63 -8.74
CA ARG A 2 1.50 15.31 -9.85
C ARG A 2 2.36 14.36 -10.70
N CYS A 3 2.46 13.10 -10.35
CA CYS A 3 3.28 12.09 -11.01
C CYS A 3 2.47 10.90 -11.55
N SER A 4 1.14 10.96 -11.46
CA SER A 4 0.24 9.89 -11.88
C SER A 4 -0.70 10.38 -12.97
N VAL A 5 -0.91 9.55 -13.98
CA VAL A 5 -1.90 9.76 -15.04
C VAL A 5 -3.00 8.74 -14.83
N THR A 6 -4.24 9.20 -14.77
CA THR A 6 -5.43 8.34 -14.77
C THR A 6 -6.00 8.30 -16.17
N SER A 7 -6.49 7.14 -16.58
CA SER A 7 -7.09 6.92 -17.89
C SER A 7 -8.44 6.26 -17.71
N GLU A 8 -9.38 6.59 -18.59
CA GLU A 8 -10.63 5.89 -18.74
C GLU A 8 -10.50 4.90 -19.89
N LEU A 9 -10.99 3.69 -19.69
CA LEU A 9 -11.04 2.66 -20.72
C LEU A 9 -12.50 2.41 -21.09
N ILE A 10 -12.84 2.72 -22.33
CA ILE A 10 -14.17 2.48 -22.87
C ILE A 10 -14.12 1.21 -23.72
N LEU A 11 -14.98 0.23 -23.41
CA LEU A 11 -15.09 -1.03 -24.12
C LEU A 11 -16.46 -1.09 -24.81
N GLU A 12 -16.47 -1.03 -26.14
CA GLU A 12 -17.69 -1.09 -26.94
C GLU A 12 -17.63 -2.33 -27.86
N ASP A 13 -18.62 -3.20 -27.75
CA ASP A 13 -18.78 -4.41 -28.59
C ASP A 13 -17.53 -5.31 -28.71
N VAL A 14 -16.67 -5.29 -27.69
CA VAL A 14 -15.44 -6.08 -27.67
C VAL A 14 -15.79 -7.57 -27.54
N ARG A 15 -15.41 -8.37 -28.55
CA ARG A 15 -15.59 -9.81 -28.55
C ARG A 15 -14.31 -10.49 -28.08
N VAL A 16 -14.44 -11.37 -27.10
CA VAL A 16 -13.35 -12.22 -26.61
C VAL A 16 -13.75 -13.69 -26.73
N PRO A 17 -12.80 -14.60 -26.98
CA PRO A 17 -13.06 -16.04 -26.97
C PRO A 17 -13.58 -16.50 -25.60
N VAL A 18 -14.42 -17.53 -25.58
CA VAL A 18 -15.00 -18.07 -24.33
C VAL A 18 -13.94 -18.64 -23.40
N ASP A 19 -12.87 -19.17 -23.94
CA ASP A 19 -11.72 -19.70 -23.20
C ASP A 19 -10.87 -18.61 -22.52
N ALA A 20 -11.05 -17.33 -22.89
CA ALA A 20 -10.47 -16.19 -22.18
C ALA A 20 -11.23 -15.85 -20.87
N ARG A 21 -12.36 -16.51 -20.61
CA ARG A 21 -13.12 -16.33 -19.37
C ARG A 21 -12.38 -16.96 -18.19
N ILE A 22 -12.27 -16.21 -17.10
CA ILE A 22 -11.68 -16.69 -15.85
C ILE A 22 -12.77 -17.27 -14.95
N GLY A 23 -12.76 -18.58 -14.76
CA GLY A 23 -13.72 -19.31 -13.93
C GLY A 23 -15.09 -19.51 -14.59
N ASP A 24 -16.03 -20.07 -13.82
CA ASP A 24 -17.37 -20.39 -14.28
C ASP A 24 -18.24 -19.16 -14.46
N GLU A 25 -19.24 -19.25 -15.31
CA GLU A 25 -20.25 -18.22 -15.48
C GLU A 25 -20.97 -17.95 -14.17
N GLY A 26 -21.16 -16.66 -13.82
CA GLY A 26 -21.75 -16.23 -12.55
C GLY A 26 -20.79 -16.16 -11.37
N SER A 27 -19.52 -16.64 -11.51
CA SER A 27 -18.54 -16.63 -10.40
C SER A 27 -17.74 -15.31 -10.24
N GLY A 28 -18.00 -14.32 -11.09
CA GLY A 28 -17.18 -13.09 -11.19
C GLY A 28 -17.03 -12.33 -9.87
N TRP A 29 -18.12 -12.20 -9.10
CA TRP A 29 -18.06 -11.53 -7.79
C TRP A 29 -17.08 -12.22 -6.82
N ARG A 30 -17.16 -13.53 -6.69
CA ARG A 30 -16.26 -14.32 -5.84
C ARG A 30 -14.80 -14.16 -6.26
N ILE A 31 -14.54 -14.29 -7.55
CA ILE A 31 -13.19 -14.16 -8.11
C ILE A 31 -12.64 -12.76 -7.88
N THR A 32 -13.46 -11.71 -8.06
CA THR A 32 -13.06 -10.32 -7.79
C THR A 32 -12.71 -10.11 -6.31
N MET A 33 -13.50 -10.66 -5.38
CA MET A 33 -13.22 -10.56 -3.96
C MET A 33 -11.90 -11.25 -3.57
N GLU A 34 -11.63 -12.42 -4.13
CA GLU A 34 -10.38 -13.16 -3.95
C GLU A 34 -9.18 -12.37 -4.50
N GLN A 35 -9.35 -11.77 -5.69
CA GLN A 35 -8.33 -10.92 -6.31
C GLN A 35 -8.01 -9.69 -5.44
N LEU A 36 -9.02 -8.96 -4.98
CA LEU A 36 -8.84 -7.80 -4.11
C LEU A 36 -8.16 -8.16 -2.78
N GLN A 37 -8.44 -9.34 -2.25
CA GLN A 37 -7.77 -9.83 -1.04
C GLN A 37 -6.30 -10.15 -1.30
N THR A 38 -5.98 -10.78 -2.42
CA THR A 38 -4.61 -11.11 -2.83
C THR A 38 -3.81 -9.83 -3.09
N GLU A 39 -4.41 -8.85 -3.76
CA GLU A 39 -3.81 -7.54 -3.99
C GLU A 39 -3.42 -6.86 -2.66
N ARG A 40 -4.34 -6.81 -1.69
CA ARG A 40 -4.03 -6.23 -0.36
C ARG A 40 -2.85 -6.91 0.33
N GLN A 41 -2.73 -8.23 0.24
CA GLN A 41 -1.61 -8.96 0.82
C GLN A 41 -0.28 -8.57 0.18
N SER A 42 -0.25 -8.38 -1.14
CA SER A 42 0.97 -7.95 -1.85
C SER A 42 1.42 -6.54 -1.47
N MET A 43 0.49 -5.69 -1.02
CA MET A 43 0.73 -4.29 -0.64
C MET A 43 1.24 -4.10 0.80
N THR A 44 1.44 -5.19 1.56
CA THR A 44 1.89 -5.14 2.96
C THR A 44 3.40 -5.25 3.11
N GLN A 45 4.15 -5.36 2.01
CA GLN A 45 5.60 -5.44 2.02
C GLN A 45 6.24 -4.12 2.48
N PRO A 46 7.38 -4.17 3.20
CA PRO A 46 8.11 -2.96 3.57
C PRO A 46 8.63 -2.25 2.31
N GLY A 47 8.36 -0.96 2.20
CA GLY A 47 8.77 -0.12 1.08
C GLY A 47 7.90 1.14 1.02
N THR A 48 8.34 2.15 0.27
CA THR A 48 7.65 3.45 0.21
C THR A 48 6.31 3.39 -0.50
N VAL A 49 6.14 2.48 -1.47
CA VAL A 49 4.95 2.42 -2.31
C VAL A 49 4.52 0.98 -2.48
N TRP A 50 3.53 0.54 -1.72
CA TRP A 50 2.89 -0.78 -1.84
C TRP A 50 3.88 -1.95 -1.98
N GLY A 51 4.92 -1.95 -1.15
CA GLY A 51 5.97 -2.96 -1.21
C GLY A 51 7.00 -2.78 -2.32
N ALA A 52 6.81 -1.80 -3.19
CA ALA A 52 7.82 -1.34 -4.15
C ALA A 52 8.52 -0.09 -3.64
N GLY A 53 9.64 0.28 -4.26
CA GLY A 53 10.41 1.45 -3.89
C GLY A 53 11.31 1.25 -2.67
N PRO A 54 12.02 2.32 -2.27
CA PRO A 54 13.02 2.24 -1.22
C PRO A 54 12.45 1.83 0.14
N THR A 55 13.23 1.06 0.87
CA THR A 55 12.93 0.58 2.22
C THR A 55 13.52 1.50 3.29
N ALA A 56 13.12 1.31 4.55
CA ALA A 56 13.71 2.03 5.69
C ALA A 56 15.20 1.75 5.86
N ARG A 57 15.66 0.52 5.53
CA ARG A 57 17.09 0.16 5.55
C ARG A 57 17.86 1.01 4.55
N GLU A 58 17.38 1.11 3.31
CA GLU A 58 18.05 1.89 2.27
C GLU A 58 18.05 3.40 2.58
N LEU A 59 17.01 3.91 3.25
CA LEU A 59 17.02 5.27 3.77
C LEU A 59 18.13 5.44 4.82
N VAL A 60 18.22 4.55 5.80
CA VAL A 60 19.26 4.60 6.85
C VAL A 60 20.66 4.54 6.23
N ASP A 61 20.88 3.61 5.28
CA ASP A 61 22.17 3.47 4.59
C ASP A 61 22.53 4.78 3.83
N GLY A 62 21.58 5.40 3.14
CA GLY A 62 21.78 6.69 2.48
C GLY A 62 22.05 7.84 3.46
N LEU A 63 21.37 7.86 4.60
CA LEU A 63 21.61 8.86 5.67
C LEU A 63 23.01 8.70 6.30
N ILE A 64 23.50 7.47 6.47
CA ILE A 64 24.84 7.18 6.95
C ILE A 64 25.87 7.64 5.90
N GLN A 65 25.67 7.26 4.64
CA GLN A 65 26.60 7.58 3.54
C GLN A 65 26.76 9.09 3.34
N THR A 66 25.69 9.86 3.54
CA THR A 66 25.68 11.31 3.39
C THR A 66 26.03 12.06 4.69
N GLY A 67 26.27 11.35 5.80
CA GLY A 67 26.53 11.93 7.11
C GLY A 67 25.30 12.57 7.78
N ARG A 68 24.13 12.53 7.14
CA ARG A 68 22.90 13.14 7.68
C ARG A 68 22.40 12.45 8.96
N ILE A 69 22.78 11.21 9.19
CA ILE A 69 22.46 10.45 10.42
C ILE A 69 23.07 11.05 11.68
N ALA A 70 24.04 11.97 11.55
CA ALA A 70 24.64 12.68 12.68
C ALA A 70 23.65 13.62 13.39
N ASP A 71 22.65 14.13 12.65
CA ASP A 71 21.56 14.90 13.25
C ASP A 71 20.72 13.99 14.15
N PRO A 72 20.60 14.32 15.47
CA PRO A 72 19.88 13.46 16.41
C PRO A 72 18.39 13.32 16.12
N LEU A 73 17.74 14.32 15.52
CA LEU A 73 16.33 14.27 15.15
C LEU A 73 16.10 13.36 13.96
N ILE A 74 16.96 13.49 12.93
CA ILE A 74 16.92 12.60 11.76
C ILE A 74 17.21 11.16 12.19
N ARG A 75 18.18 10.95 13.08
CA ARG A 75 18.54 9.61 13.57
C ARG A 75 17.40 8.96 14.36
N ASP A 76 16.74 9.67 15.28
CA ASP A 76 15.62 9.14 16.05
C ASP A 76 14.46 8.73 15.14
N GLU A 77 14.09 9.59 14.21
CA GLU A 77 13.00 9.30 13.25
C GLU A 77 13.36 8.14 12.31
N ALA A 78 14.58 8.10 11.81
CA ALA A 78 15.07 7.00 10.97
C ALA A 78 15.04 5.66 11.74
N ALA A 79 15.42 5.65 13.02
CA ALA A 79 15.36 4.46 13.87
C ALA A 79 13.92 3.98 14.07
N ARG A 80 12.95 4.89 14.31
CA ARG A 80 11.52 4.54 14.41
C ARG A 80 11.00 3.93 13.11
N LEU A 81 11.31 4.54 11.98
CA LEU A 81 10.91 4.03 10.67
C LEU A 81 11.58 2.69 10.37
N TYR A 82 12.82 2.48 10.77
CA TYR A 82 13.48 1.19 10.64
C TYR A 82 12.75 0.10 11.43
N ILE A 83 12.35 0.39 12.67
CA ILE A 83 11.57 -0.54 13.53
C ILE A 83 10.21 -0.84 12.88
N GLU A 84 9.48 0.19 12.40
CA GLU A 84 8.22 0.00 11.68
C GLU A 84 8.39 -0.89 10.44
N GLY A 85 9.46 -0.68 9.66
CA GLY A 85 9.80 -1.50 8.49
C GLY A 85 10.08 -2.97 8.85
N GLU A 86 10.79 -3.23 9.95
CA GLU A 86 11.04 -4.60 10.44
C GLU A 86 9.75 -5.27 10.94
N ILE A 87 8.86 -4.54 11.60
CA ILE A 87 7.54 -5.07 11.98
C ILE A 87 6.74 -5.48 10.74
N LEU A 88 6.72 -4.65 9.69
CA LEU A 88 6.05 -4.98 8.43
C LEU A 88 6.63 -6.23 7.77
N ARG A 89 7.96 -6.34 7.76
CA ARG A 89 8.64 -7.52 7.25
C ARG A 89 8.25 -8.79 8.01
N LEU A 90 8.21 -8.73 9.33
CA LEU A 90 7.82 -9.87 10.17
C LEU A 90 6.33 -10.24 9.99
N LEU A 91 5.44 -9.26 9.87
CA LEU A 91 4.02 -9.49 9.56
C LEU A 91 3.85 -10.19 8.20
N SER A 92 4.61 -9.77 7.21
CA SER A 92 4.61 -10.38 5.88
C SER A 92 5.10 -11.84 5.93
N MET A 93 6.19 -12.11 6.66
CA MET A 93 6.69 -13.47 6.87
C MET A 93 5.68 -14.35 7.62
N ARG A 94 5.00 -13.82 8.62
CA ARG A 94 3.95 -14.52 9.35
C ARG A 94 2.78 -14.87 8.43
N SER A 95 2.34 -13.93 7.59
CA SER A 95 1.29 -14.16 6.58
C SER A 95 1.67 -15.29 5.62
N LEU A 96 2.91 -15.27 5.12
CA LEU A 96 3.44 -16.31 4.24
C LEU A 96 3.48 -17.68 4.95
N SER A 97 3.97 -17.73 6.20
CA SER A 97 4.00 -18.94 6.99
C SER A 97 2.61 -19.53 7.22
N ASN A 98 1.62 -18.68 7.52
CA ASN A 98 0.24 -19.12 7.66
C ASN A 98 -0.29 -19.74 6.37
N LYS A 99 -0.03 -19.10 5.23
CA LYS A 99 -0.44 -19.62 3.91
C LYS A 99 0.19 -20.97 3.58
N ILE A 100 1.50 -21.13 3.83
CA ILE A 100 2.22 -22.40 3.60
C ILE A 100 1.65 -23.53 4.48
N ASN A 101 1.24 -23.22 5.72
CA ASN A 101 0.66 -24.17 6.65
C ASN A 101 -0.84 -24.37 6.48
N GLY A 102 -1.46 -23.91 5.39
CA GLY A 102 -2.88 -24.06 5.10
C GLY A 102 -3.81 -23.34 6.08
N LYS A 103 -3.28 -22.38 6.85
CA LYS A 103 -4.10 -21.58 7.77
C LYS A 103 -4.85 -20.50 7.01
N PRO A 104 -6.07 -20.14 7.41
CA PRO A 104 -6.81 -19.05 6.79
C PRO A 104 -6.02 -17.73 6.91
N SER A 105 -6.19 -16.88 5.91
CA SER A 105 -5.65 -15.51 5.96
C SER A 105 -6.24 -14.78 7.16
N GLY A 106 -5.37 -14.36 8.07
CA GLY A 106 -5.75 -13.60 9.24
C GLY A 106 -5.85 -12.09 8.98
N ILE A 107 -5.76 -11.33 10.07
CA ILE A 107 -5.77 -9.87 10.08
C ILE A 107 -4.54 -9.25 9.39
N GLU A 108 -3.47 -10.03 9.20
CA GLU A 108 -2.15 -9.55 8.81
C GLU A 108 -2.17 -8.67 7.56
N GLY A 109 -3.00 -9.03 6.55
CA GLY A 109 -3.13 -8.24 5.33
C GLY A 109 -3.71 -6.85 5.57
N ASN A 110 -4.81 -6.78 6.31
CA ASN A 110 -5.47 -5.49 6.61
C ASN A 110 -4.64 -4.63 7.57
N ALA A 111 -4.13 -5.22 8.65
CA ALA A 111 -3.28 -4.54 9.62
C ALA A 111 -1.96 -4.09 8.99
N GLY A 112 -1.35 -4.95 8.18
CA GLY A 112 -0.12 -4.62 7.45
C GLY A 112 -0.32 -3.41 6.53
N LYS A 113 -1.40 -3.39 5.73
CA LYS A 113 -1.73 -2.25 4.86
C LYS A 113 -1.95 -0.95 5.64
N MET A 114 -2.62 -1.03 6.80
CA MET A 114 -2.85 0.13 7.66
C MET A 114 -1.55 0.75 8.19
N VAL A 115 -0.53 -0.05 8.43
CA VAL A 115 0.79 0.41 8.88
C VAL A 115 1.67 0.80 7.70
N ALA A 116 1.69 -0.02 6.63
CA ALA A 116 2.58 0.17 5.49
C ALA A 116 2.34 1.50 4.75
N SER A 117 1.09 1.92 4.60
CA SER A 117 0.79 3.15 3.86
C SER A 117 1.29 4.42 4.55
N PRO A 118 0.99 4.68 5.83
CA PRO A 118 1.58 5.81 6.55
C PRO A 118 3.11 5.70 6.71
N HIS A 119 3.63 4.48 6.89
CA HIS A 119 5.06 4.23 6.93
C HIS A 119 5.76 4.72 5.65
N GLY A 120 5.24 4.33 4.47
CA GLY A 120 5.78 4.75 3.19
C GLY A 120 5.76 6.27 2.99
N GLN A 121 4.71 6.95 3.46
CA GLN A 121 4.63 8.41 3.42
C GLN A 121 5.71 9.06 4.31
N LYS A 122 5.80 8.66 5.58
CA LYS A 122 6.82 9.17 6.52
C LYS A 122 8.24 8.90 6.03
N LEU A 123 8.46 7.71 5.45
CA LEU A 123 9.76 7.33 4.91
C LEU A 123 10.20 8.26 3.78
N SER A 124 9.30 8.52 2.83
CA SER A 124 9.53 9.44 1.71
C SER A 124 9.71 10.87 2.18
N GLU A 125 8.94 11.30 3.19
CA GLU A 125 9.03 12.64 3.78
C GLU A 125 10.38 12.86 4.48
N LEU A 126 10.81 11.90 5.31
CA LEU A 126 12.12 11.98 5.96
C LEU A 126 13.26 12.03 4.92
N ALA A 127 13.16 11.22 3.86
CA ALA A 127 14.12 11.24 2.77
C ALA A 127 14.22 12.62 2.12
N LYS A 128 13.08 13.24 1.80
CA LYS A 128 13.05 14.60 1.20
C LYS A 128 13.58 15.66 2.17
N ARG A 129 13.13 15.64 3.42
CA ARG A 129 13.53 16.63 4.43
C ARG A 129 15.03 16.53 4.76
N SER A 130 15.59 15.34 4.82
CA SER A 130 17.02 15.12 5.08
C SER A 130 17.94 15.70 4.01
N GLN A 131 17.43 15.94 2.81
CA GLN A 131 18.18 16.57 1.72
C GLN A 131 18.32 18.11 1.88
N GLY A 132 17.59 18.71 2.82
CA GLY A 132 17.58 20.16 3.05
C GLY A 132 17.06 20.91 1.82
N VAL A 133 17.71 22.02 1.45
CA VAL A 133 17.29 22.84 0.30
C VAL A 133 17.32 22.06 -1.02
N ALA A 134 18.24 21.12 -1.17
CA ALA A 134 18.30 20.27 -2.38
C ALA A 134 17.05 19.40 -2.54
N GLY A 135 16.38 19.02 -1.45
CA GLY A 135 15.10 18.30 -1.48
C GLY A 135 13.94 19.10 -2.08
N MET A 136 14.09 20.41 -2.26
CA MET A 136 13.07 21.26 -2.90
C MET A 136 13.13 21.20 -4.43
N VAL A 137 14.22 20.69 -4.98
CA VAL A 137 14.46 20.58 -6.44
C VAL A 137 14.18 19.14 -6.88
N LYS A 138 13.59 19.01 -8.09
CA LYS A 138 13.31 17.71 -8.68
C LYS A 138 14.60 17.03 -9.15
N ASN A 139 14.67 15.70 -8.97
CA ASN A 139 15.76 14.84 -9.47
C ASN A 139 17.14 15.16 -8.88
N THR A 140 17.19 15.37 -7.58
CA THR A 140 18.46 15.47 -6.86
C THR A 140 18.88 14.09 -6.35
N ASP A 141 20.07 13.64 -6.74
CA ASP A 141 20.70 12.42 -6.22
C ASP A 141 21.44 12.66 -4.89
N VAL A 142 20.95 13.60 -4.09
CA VAL A 142 21.59 13.97 -2.81
C VAL A 142 21.52 12.84 -1.79
N LEU A 143 20.46 12.04 -1.83
CA LEU A 143 20.32 10.84 -1.03
C LEU A 143 20.36 9.62 -1.95
N PRO A 144 21.48 8.91 -2.00
CA PRO A 144 21.65 7.80 -2.94
C PRO A 144 20.75 6.62 -2.60
N LEU A 145 20.28 5.94 -3.64
CA LEU A 145 19.60 4.66 -3.56
C LEU A 145 20.53 3.57 -4.08
N PRO A 146 20.89 2.60 -3.24
CA PRO A 146 21.81 1.54 -3.63
C PRO A 146 21.20 0.57 -4.66
N ASN A 147 19.87 0.40 -4.62
CA ASN A 147 19.15 -0.48 -5.53
C ASN A 147 18.32 0.34 -6.53
N LYS A 148 18.58 0.15 -7.82
CA LYS A 148 17.90 0.84 -8.91
C LYS A 148 16.80 0.00 -9.59
N ASN A 149 16.38 -1.11 -8.99
CA ASN A 149 15.43 -2.05 -9.60
C ASN A 149 13.95 -1.77 -9.23
N TYR A 150 13.63 -0.57 -8.80
CA TYR A 150 12.27 -0.20 -8.39
C TYR A 150 11.41 0.40 -9.51
N GLY A 151 11.85 0.33 -10.77
CA GLY A 151 11.13 0.90 -11.89
C GLY A 151 10.89 2.42 -11.72
N LEU A 152 9.64 2.85 -11.75
CA LEU A 152 9.27 4.26 -11.57
C LEU A 152 9.62 4.80 -10.17
N PHE A 153 9.80 3.94 -9.18
CA PHE A 153 10.08 4.33 -7.79
C PHE A 153 11.58 4.38 -7.46
N ASN A 154 12.42 4.55 -8.46
CA ASN A 154 13.88 4.59 -8.32
C ASN A 154 14.46 5.87 -7.70
N ASN A 155 13.62 6.80 -7.31
CA ASN A 155 14.08 8.03 -6.67
C ASN A 155 13.10 8.48 -5.56
N TRP A 156 13.65 9.22 -4.60
CA TRP A 156 12.88 9.73 -3.46
C TRP A 156 11.83 10.77 -3.85
N ASP A 157 12.03 11.50 -4.95
CA ASP A 157 11.07 12.49 -5.43
C ASP A 157 9.78 11.83 -5.89
N TYR A 158 9.90 10.81 -6.74
CA TYR A 158 8.74 10.10 -7.26
C TYR A 158 7.99 9.39 -6.14
N THR A 159 8.71 8.71 -5.23
CA THR A 159 8.09 8.04 -4.09
C THR A 159 7.37 9.01 -3.17
N TYR A 160 7.95 10.18 -2.91
CA TYR A 160 7.32 11.24 -2.11
C TYR A 160 6.03 11.75 -2.76
N TRP A 161 6.06 12.08 -4.05
CA TRP A 161 4.86 12.60 -4.74
C TRP A 161 3.77 11.56 -4.92
N PHE A 162 4.13 10.29 -5.04
CA PHE A 162 3.18 9.20 -5.19
C PHE A 162 2.66 8.68 -3.85
N SER A 163 3.41 8.81 -2.76
CA SER A 163 3.10 8.23 -1.46
C SER A 163 1.67 8.52 -0.93
N PRO A 164 1.05 9.70 -1.17
CA PRO A 164 -0.34 9.92 -0.77
C PRO A 164 -1.34 8.94 -1.41
N ALA A 165 -1.05 8.42 -2.62
CA ALA A 165 -1.91 7.41 -3.26
C ALA A 165 -1.97 6.11 -2.46
N THR A 166 -0.93 5.80 -1.68
CA THR A 166 -0.87 4.56 -0.92
C THR A 166 -1.93 4.47 0.18
N THR A 167 -2.42 5.58 0.69
CA THR A 167 -3.50 5.62 1.68
C THR A 167 -4.89 5.59 1.05
N LEU A 168 -5.01 5.88 -0.25
CA LEU A 168 -6.27 5.89 -1.00
C LEU A 168 -6.51 4.57 -1.73
N GLY A 169 -5.51 4.10 -2.47
CA GLY A 169 -5.62 2.86 -3.25
C GLY A 169 -5.69 1.60 -2.38
N VAL A 170 -6.25 0.53 -2.92
CA VAL A 170 -6.37 -0.80 -2.29
C VAL A 170 -7.19 -0.80 -1.00
N GLY A 171 -8.12 0.14 -0.89
CA GLY A 171 -8.94 0.39 0.30
C GLY A 171 -8.31 1.44 1.22
N THR A 172 -9.11 2.44 1.55
CA THR A 172 -8.68 3.50 2.48
C THR A 172 -8.50 2.95 3.89
N GLN A 173 -7.79 3.69 4.73
CA GLN A 173 -7.60 3.28 6.14
C GLN A 173 -8.92 3.15 6.88
N GLU A 174 -9.91 3.99 6.58
CA GLU A 174 -11.25 3.99 7.17
C GLU A 174 -11.96 2.67 6.85
N VAL A 175 -12.00 2.30 5.56
CA VAL A 175 -12.59 1.02 5.12
C VAL A 175 -11.89 -0.17 5.75
N LEU A 176 -10.55 -0.13 5.88
CA LEU A 176 -9.80 -1.21 6.53
C LEU A 176 -10.10 -1.31 8.02
N LYS A 177 -10.25 -0.18 8.73
CA LYS A 177 -10.64 -0.13 10.13
C LYS A 177 -12.02 -0.76 10.34
N ASN A 178 -13.00 -0.40 9.51
CA ASN A 178 -14.34 -0.98 9.56
C ASN A 178 -14.29 -2.49 9.30
N THR A 179 -13.54 -2.91 8.29
CA THR A 179 -13.37 -4.35 8.01
C THR A 179 -12.76 -5.11 9.19
N ILE A 180 -11.77 -4.55 9.87
CA ILE A 180 -11.17 -5.15 11.06
C ILE A 180 -12.17 -5.17 12.21
N ALA A 181 -12.83 -4.05 12.47
CA ALA A 181 -13.81 -3.92 13.53
C ALA A 181 -14.92 -4.99 13.41
N GLU A 182 -15.52 -5.07 12.23
CA GLU A 182 -16.67 -5.95 11.98
C GLU A 182 -16.28 -7.43 11.85
N ARG A 183 -15.25 -7.73 11.04
CA ARG A 183 -14.94 -9.12 10.65
C ARG A 183 -13.94 -9.82 11.57
N VAL A 184 -13.11 -9.05 12.27
CA VAL A 184 -12.07 -9.61 13.14
C VAL A 184 -12.39 -9.44 14.60
N LEU A 185 -12.84 -8.25 14.99
CA LEU A 185 -13.20 -7.96 16.39
C LEU A 185 -14.67 -8.28 16.71
N GLY A 186 -15.49 -8.58 15.70
CA GLY A 186 -16.90 -8.90 15.87
C GLY A 186 -17.75 -7.74 16.38
N LEU A 187 -17.31 -6.50 16.14
CA LEU A 187 -18.09 -5.33 16.53
C LEU A 187 -19.34 -5.20 15.65
N PRO A 188 -20.42 -4.61 16.17
CA PRO A 188 -21.64 -4.41 15.40
C PRO A 188 -21.38 -3.61 14.13
N ARG A 189 -22.06 -4.01 13.05
CA ARG A 189 -22.10 -3.21 11.83
C ARG A 189 -23.04 -2.03 12.04
N GLU A 190 -22.77 -0.96 11.29
CA GLU A 190 -23.76 0.09 11.11
C GLU A 190 -25.02 -0.49 10.44
N ASN A 191 -26.19 -0.08 10.90
CA ASN A 191 -27.44 -0.50 10.29
C ASN A 191 -27.50 -0.01 8.86
N ASP A 192 -27.65 -0.93 7.94
CA ASP A 192 -27.79 -0.65 6.51
C ASP A 192 -29.07 -1.36 6.04
N ASP A 193 -30.13 -0.59 5.89
CA ASP A 193 -31.44 -1.07 5.48
C ASP A 193 -31.45 -1.54 4.01
N THR A 194 -30.36 -1.31 3.27
CA THR A 194 -30.22 -1.75 1.89
C THR A 194 -29.63 -3.17 1.77
N VAL A 195 -29.19 -3.78 2.87
CA VAL A 195 -28.63 -5.13 2.84
C VAL A 195 -29.68 -6.15 2.38
N GLY A 196 -29.39 -6.82 1.27
CA GLY A 196 -30.29 -7.81 0.66
C GLY A 196 -31.35 -7.21 -0.28
N VAL A 197 -31.41 -5.90 -0.39
CA VAL A 197 -32.27 -5.23 -1.39
C VAL A 197 -31.56 -5.23 -2.73
N PRO A 198 -32.20 -5.66 -3.85
CA PRO A 198 -31.62 -5.53 -5.18
C PRO A 198 -31.28 -4.06 -5.49
N PHE A 199 -30.14 -3.80 -6.12
CA PHE A 199 -29.67 -2.44 -6.39
C PHE A 199 -30.71 -1.55 -7.08
N LYS A 200 -31.50 -2.12 -8.02
CA LYS A 200 -32.58 -1.42 -8.73
C LYS A 200 -33.71 -0.93 -7.82
N ASP A 201 -33.86 -1.52 -6.63
CA ASP A 201 -34.94 -1.24 -5.68
C ASP A 201 -34.46 -0.36 -4.50
N ILE A 202 -33.16 0.02 -4.50
CA ILE A 202 -32.58 0.93 -3.52
C ILE A 202 -32.95 2.37 -3.89
N ASP A 203 -33.60 3.08 -2.97
CA ASP A 203 -33.86 4.52 -3.13
C ASP A 203 -32.54 5.32 -2.99
N ILE A 204 -32.04 5.85 -4.10
CA ILE A 204 -30.82 6.66 -4.18
C ILE A 204 -31.20 8.14 -4.22
N SER A 205 -32.14 8.56 -3.41
CA SER A 205 -32.42 9.99 -3.25
C SER A 205 -31.29 10.65 -2.44
N TYR A 206 -30.47 11.46 -3.12
CA TYR A 206 -29.48 12.35 -2.51
C TYR A 206 -30.14 13.63 -2.01
#